data_e7ea2157f24f54167616043a70f0b9ac
#
_entry.id   e7ea2157f24f54167616043a70f0b9ac
#
_cell.length_a   1.000
_cell.length_b   1.000
_cell.length_c   1.000
_cell.angle_alpha   90.00
_cell.angle_beta   90.00
_cell.angle_gamma   90.00
#
_symmetry.space_group_name_H-M   'P 1'
#
loop_
_entity.id
_entity.type
_entity.pdbx_description
1 polymer ?
#
loop_
_entity_poly.entity_id
_entity_poly.type
_entity_poly.pdbx_seq_one_letter_code
_entity_poly.pdbx_strand_id
1 'polypeptide(L)'
;MTARRLAPLALIALLAASCGDNDKKSATPTTTSTVSTGPTGTTPFPAQPSTKGNRLLLGNRDLYPLLAGDLSRYVPNQVRGKSVSIVQVAGIDSFWAGRNAKQRILVKLNLKGSNPPRLESGRQADFVGHLVKAGAKDASRLGVKEKTGQPMLQNQGVYVLVSVGDLKLH
;
A
#
# COMPACT_ATOMS: atom_id res chain seq x y z
N MET A 1 -48.54 -16.46 5.30
CA MET A 1 -48.96 -15.95 3.97
C MET A 1 -47.75 -15.22 3.39
N THR A 2 -46.92 -15.93 2.70
CA THR A 2 -46.81 -16.11 1.23
C THR A 2 -46.49 -14.82 0.49
N ALA A 3 -45.24 -14.66 0.02
CA ALA A 3 -44.94 -14.36 -1.38
C ALA A 3 -43.43 -14.47 -1.66
N ARG A 4 -43.08 -15.58 -2.29
CA ARG A 4 -41.85 -15.78 -3.06
C ARG A 4 -41.90 -14.90 -4.30
N ARG A 5 -40.84 -14.19 -4.65
CA ARG A 5 -40.61 -13.75 -6.04
C ARG A 5 -39.24 -14.20 -6.49
N LEU A 6 -39.27 -15.19 -7.34
CA LEU A 6 -38.24 -15.63 -8.28
C LEU A 6 -38.28 -14.70 -9.50
N ALA A 7 -37.13 -14.36 -10.10
CA ALA A 7 -36.94 -14.12 -11.53
C ALA A 7 -35.55 -13.58 -11.83
N PRO A 8 -35.03 -13.58 -13.07
CA PRO A 8 -34.40 -14.75 -13.68
C PRO A 8 -32.94 -14.45 -14.13
N LEU A 9 -32.28 -15.52 -14.56
CA LEU A 9 -30.98 -15.51 -15.26
C LEU A 9 -31.03 -14.66 -16.55
N ALA A 10 -29.98 -13.92 -16.82
CA ALA A 10 -29.60 -13.49 -18.16
C ALA A 10 -28.13 -13.81 -18.40
N LEU A 11 -27.98 -14.86 -19.22
CA LEU A 11 -26.74 -15.36 -19.80
C LEU A 11 -26.45 -14.51 -21.04
N ILE A 12 -25.31 -13.84 -21.12
CA ILE A 12 -24.81 -13.26 -22.38
C ILE A 12 -23.36 -13.69 -22.56
N ALA A 13 -23.18 -14.64 -23.45
CA ALA A 13 -21.91 -15.02 -24.05
C ALA A 13 -21.65 -14.11 -25.26
N LEU A 14 -20.48 -13.52 -25.37
CA LEU A 14 -19.98 -12.97 -26.63
C LEU A 14 -18.50 -13.34 -26.80
N LEU A 15 -18.30 -14.25 -27.73
CA LEU A 15 -17.02 -14.57 -28.37
C LEU A 15 -16.66 -13.46 -29.36
N ALA A 16 -15.42 -13.01 -29.37
CA ALA A 16 -14.80 -12.47 -30.56
C ALA A 16 -13.30 -12.78 -30.54
N ALA A 17 -12.94 -13.72 -31.40
CA ALA A 17 -11.58 -14.00 -31.83
C ALA A 17 -11.15 -12.91 -32.82
N SER A 18 -9.91 -12.45 -32.74
CA SER A 18 -9.23 -11.77 -33.84
C SER A 18 -7.76 -12.14 -33.82
N CYS A 19 -7.39 -13.00 -34.74
CA CYS A 19 -6.02 -13.25 -35.21
C CYS A 19 -5.58 -12.05 -36.05
N GLY A 20 -4.35 -11.63 -35.90
CA GLY A 20 -3.68 -10.66 -36.76
C GLY A 20 -2.20 -10.97 -36.80
N ASP A 21 -1.83 -11.83 -37.78
CA ASP A 21 -0.46 -12.01 -38.26
C ASP A 21 0.03 -10.72 -38.92
N ASN A 22 1.26 -10.33 -38.64
CA ASN A 22 2.03 -9.51 -39.54
C ASN A 22 3.54 -9.84 -39.44
N ASP A 23 3.99 -10.69 -40.36
CA ASP A 23 5.36 -10.84 -40.80
C ASP A 23 5.90 -9.54 -41.39
N LYS A 24 7.07 -9.12 -40.99
CA LYS A 24 8.08 -8.43 -41.82
C LYS A 24 9.45 -8.49 -41.15
N LYS A 25 10.22 -9.47 -41.49
CA LYS A 25 11.43 -9.52 -42.35
C LYS A 25 12.48 -8.42 -42.13
N SER A 26 13.67 -8.90 -41.74
CA SER A 26 15.01 -8.48 -42.16
C SER A 26 15.65 -7.27 -41.46
N ALA A 27 16.70 -7.51 -40.70
CA ALA A 27 18.10 -7.21 -41.04
C ALA A 27 19.03 -7.53 -39.87
N THR A 28 19.94 -8.44 -40.09
CA THR A 28 21.12 -8.69 -39.24
C THR A 28 22.16 -7.59 -39.50
N PRO A 29 22.80 -7.05 -38.46
CA PRO A 29 24.22 -6.78 -38.55
C PRO A 29 25.01 -7.60 -37.55
N THR A 30 25.84 -8.42 -38.03
CA THR A 30 27.01 -9.05 -37.41
C THR A 30 27.88 -7.96 -36.78
N THR A 31 28.06 -8.01 -35.47
CA THR A 31 29.13 -7.24 -34.83
C THR A 31 29.87 -8.14 -33.84
N THR A 32 31.03 -8.42 -34.20
CA THR A 32 32.23 -9.01 -33.59
C THR A 32 32.25 -8.96 -32.06
N SER A 33 32.30 -10.18 -31.48
CA SER A 33 32.57 -10.41 -30.04
C SER A 33 34.02 -10.03 -29.75
N THR A 34 34.21 -8.99 -28.98
CA THR A 34 35.46 -8.77 -28.25
C THR A 34 35.25 -9.29 -26.84
N VAL A 35 35.84 -10.43 -26.55
CA VAL A 35 35.97 -10.97 -25.19
C VAL A 35 36.91 -10.05 -24.42
N SER A 36 36.34 -9.29 -23.50
CA SER A 36 37.08 -8.58 -22.46
C SER A 36 36.89 -9.29 -21.14
N THR A 37 37.87 -10.09 -20.77
CA THR A 37 38.06 -10.63 -19.43
C THR A 37 38.46 -9.45 -18.51
N GLY A 38 37.49 -8.97 -17.73
CA GLY A 38 37.72 -7.95 -16.68
C GLY A 38 37.03 -8.38 -15.37
N PRO A 39 37.56 -7.99 -14.21
CA PRO A 39 37.35 -8.64 -12.93
C PRO A 39 35.95 -8.38 -12.38
N THR A 40 35.49 -9.32 -11.59
CA THR A 40 34.26 -9.38 -10.80
C THR A 40 33.85 -8.01 -10.22
N GLY A 41 33.13 -7.25 -11.01
CA GLY A 41 32.51 -6.01 -10.55
C GLY A 41 31.15 -6.37 -9.92
N THR A 42 31.07 -6.28 -8.61
CA THR A 42 29.83 -6.14 -7.87
C THR A 42 29.06 -5.00 -8.51
N THR A 43 28.03 -5.32 -9.28
CA THR A 43 27.12 -4.29 -9.84
C THR A 43 26.51 -3.52 -8.66
N PRO A 44 26.79 -2.22 -8.51
CA PRO A 44 26.08 -1.44 -7.53
C PRO A 44 24.61 -1.45 -7.92
N PHE A 45 23.74 -1.92 -7.02
CA PHE A 45 22.32 -1.66 -7.12
C PHE A 45 22.15 -0.16 -7.41
N PRO A 46 21.34 0.22 -8.41
CA PRO A 46 21.08 1.63 -8.66
C PRO A 46 20.62 2.25 -7.35
N ALA A 47 21.37 3.24 -6.89
CA ALA A 47 21.07 4.00 -5.70
C ALA A 47 19.66 4.57 -5.88
N GLN A 48 18.71 4.03 -5.11
CA GLN A 48 17.35 4.57 -5.06
C GLN A 48 17.46 6.04 -4.69
N PRO A 49 16.82 6.95 -5.44
CA PRO A 49 16.86 8.36 -5.12
C PRO A 49 16.43 8.53 -3.67
N SER A 50 17.34 9.09 -2.86
CA SER A 50 17.08 9.45 -1.47
C SER A 50 16.03 10.55 -1.47
N THR A 51 14.76 10.19 -1.48
CA THR A 51 13.70 11.12 -1.10
C THR A 51 13.94 11.42 0.37
N LYS A 52 14.59 12.56 0.66
CA LYS A 52 14.67 13.13 2.01
C LYS A 52 13.23 13.25 2.52
N GLY A 53 12.84 12.39 3.43
CA GLY A 53 11.49 12.35 3.98
C GLY A 53 10.55 11.31 3.32
N ASN A 54 9.43 11.04 3.96
CA ASN A 54 8.38 10.11 3.55
C ASN A 54 8.86 8.66 3.35
N ARG A 55 9.50 8.11 4.39
CA ARG A 55 9.95 6.71 4.43
C ARG A 55 9.00 5.88 5.28
N LEU A 56 8.48 4.82 4.72
CA LEU A 56 7.63 3.86 5.40
C LEU A 56 8.29 2.48 5.28
N LEU A 57 8.71 1.91 6.41
CA LEU A 57 9.51 0.68 6.46
C LEU A 57 8.76 -0.42 7.20
N LEU A 58 8.82 -1.64 6.67
CA LEU A 58 8.44 -2.88 7.33
C LEU A 58 9.72 -3.62 7.73
N GLY A 59 10.10 -3.53 9.02
CA GLY A 59 11.44 -3.87 9.43
C GLY A 59 12.47 -2.99 8.71
N ASN A 60 13.29 -3.58 7.83
CA ASN A 60 14.29 -2.86 7.03
C ASN A 60 13.90 -2.69 5.55
N ARG A 61 12.69 -3.13 5.15
CA ARG A 61 12.23 -3.07 3.76
C ARG A 61 11.31 -1.88 3.53
N ASP A 62 11.39 -1.29 2.35
CA ASP A 62 10.41 -0.27 1.92
C ASP A 62 9.02 -0.92 1.81
N LEU A 63 8.03 -0.34 2.51
CA LEU A 63 6.67 -0.84 2.53
C LEU A 63 5.85 -0.37 1.30
N TYR A 64 6.24 0.72 0.65
CA TYR A 64 5.46 1.31 -0.44
C TYR A 64 5.15 0.35 -1.60
N PRO A 65 6.10 -0.49 -2.08
CA PRO A 65 5.80 -1.45 -3.14
C PRO A 65 4.81 -2.53 -2.73
N LEU A 66 4.66 -2.79 -1.43
CA LEU A 66 3.80 -3.84 -0.89
C LEU A 66 2.37 -3.36 -0.63
N LEU A 67 2.12 -2.03 -0.59
CA LEU A 67 0.82 -1.44 -0.24
C LEU A 67 -0.30 -1.76 -1.23
N ALA A 68 0.04 -2.24 -2.42
CA ALA A 68 -0.94 -2.63 -3.44
C ALA A 68 -1.56 -4.02 -3.20
N GLY A 69 -1.01 -4.83 -2.29
CA GLY A 69 -1.42 -6.21 -2.05
C GLY A 69 -1.79 -6.49 -0.59
N ASP A 70 -2.10 -7.76 -0.33
CA ASP A 70 -2.39 -8.27 1.01
C ASP A 70 -1.13 -8.30 1.87
N LEU A 71 -1.20 -7.62 3.01
CA LEU A 71 -0.13 -7.51 4.01
C LEU A 71 -0.35 -8.43 5.22
N SER A 72 -1.42 -9.21 5.27
CA SER A 72 -1.80 -10.03 6.43
C SER A 72 -0.71 -11.02 6.84
N ARG A 73 0.09 -11.49 5.88
CA ARG A 73 1.23 -12.39 6.11
C ARG A 73 2.38 -11.76 6.90
N TYR A 74 2.41 -10.44 6.99
CA TYR A 74 3.47 -9.71 7.70
C TYR A 74 3.09 -9.32 9.13
N VAL A 75 1.89 -9.68 9.59
CA VAL A 75 1.47 -9.46 10.98
C VAL A 75 2.23 -10.44 11.90
N PRO A 76 2.78 -9.99 13.03
CA PRO A 76 2.68 -8.65 13.67
C PRO A 76 3.92 -7.77 13.46
N ASN A 77 4.57 -7.80 12.30
CA ASN A 77 5.83 -7.10 12.09
C ASN A 77 5.74 -5.59 12.40
N GLN A 78 6.89 -5.04 12.83
CA GLN A 78 7.02 -3.63 13.14
C GLN A 78 7.06 -2.80 11.85
N VAL A 79 6.35 -1.67 11.88
CA VAL A 79 6.35 -0.63 10.85
C VAL A 79 6.93 0.66 11.44
N ARG A 80 7.82 1.30 10.69
CA ARG A 80 8.40 2.60 11.03
C ARG A 80 8.09 3.61 9.95
N GLY A 81 7.47 4.71 10.32
CA GLY A 81 7.29 5.89 9.49
C GLY A 81 8.30 6.97 9.88
N LYS A 82 8.97 7.59 8.90
CA LYS A 82 9.82 8.77 9.11
C LYS A 82 9.43 9.85 8.11
N SER A 83 9.00 10.99 8.62
CA SER A 83 8.47 12.13 7.85
C SER A 83 7.41 11.70 6.83
N VAL A 84 6.52 10.76 7.24
CA VAL A 84 5.46 10.26 6.38
C VAL A 84 4.30 11.24 6.36
N SER A 85 3.82 11.58 5.18
CA SER A 85 2.70 12.51 5.05
C SER A 85 1.39 11.89 5.55
N ILE A 86 0.62 12.64 6.32
CA ILE A 86 -0.78 12.36 6.62
C ILE A 86 -1.58 12.73 5.37
N VAL A 87 -1.91 11.74 4.55
CA VAL A 87 -2.65 11.95 3.30
C VAL A 87 -4.09 12.35 3.59
N GLN A 88 -4.67 11.75 4.61
CA GLN A 88 -6.06 11.97 4.99
C GLN A 88 -6.30 11.56 6.44
N VAL A 89 -7.09 12.32 7.18
CA VAL A 89 -7.59 11.96 8.50
C VAL A 89 -8.83 11.09 8.31
N ALA A 90 -8.83 9.89 8.90
CA ALA A 90 -9.93 8.94 8.81
C ALA A 90 -10.89 9.06 10.00
N GLY A 91 -10.36 9.31 11.19
CA GLY A 91 -11.11 9.45 12.41
C GLY A 91 -10.35 10.27 13.45
N ILE A 92 -10.91 10.41 14.66
CA ILE A 92 -10.31 11.19 15.73
C ILE A 92 -8.93 10.65 16.17
N ASP A 93 -8.70 9.36 15.98
CA ASP A 93 -7.50 8.62 16.39
C ASP A 93 -6.95 7.74 15.25
N SER A 94 -7.29 8.08 14.01
CA SER A 94 -6.86 7.31 12.84
C SER A 94 -6.63 8.20 11.62
N PHE A 95 -5.59 7.85 10.83
CA PHE A 95 -5.22 8.58 9.63
C PHE A 95 -4.57 7.67 8.59
N TRP A 96 -4.60 8.09 7.35
CA TRP A 96 -3.89 7.46 6.25
C TRP A 96 -2.51 8.07 6.11
N ALA A 97 -1.48 7.25 6.30
CA ALA A 97 -0.08 7.63 6.16
C ALA A 97 0.48 7.12 4.83
N GLY A 98 1.15 7.98 4.06
CA GLY A 98 1.69 7.55 2.78
C GLY A 98 2.17 8.68 1.88
N ARG A 99 2.36 8.37 0.60
CA ARG A 99 2.77 9.35 -0.42
C ARG A 99 1.58 10.02 -1.12
N ASN A 100 0.51 9.28 -1.31
CA ASN A 100 -0.69 9.74 -2.02
C ASN A 100 -1.87 8.80 -1.73
N ALA A 101 -3.02 9.06 -2.34
CA ALA A 101 -4.24 8.28 -2.13
C ALA A 101 -4.14 6.80 -2.54
N LYS A 102 -3.18 6.42 -3.40
CA LYS A 102 -2.99 5.02 -3.84
C LYS A 102 -1.89 4.29 -3.06
N GLN A 103 -0.94 5.03 -2.48
CA GLN A 103 0.20 4.50 -1.74
C GLN A 103 0.14 4.97 -0.29
N ARG A 104 -0.82 4.45 0.45
CA ARG A 104 -1.07 4.78 1.86
C ARG A 104 -1.48 3.56 2.67
N ILE A 105 -1.25 3.59 3.96
CA ILE A 105 -1.69 2.59 4.92
C ILE A 105 -2.44 3.27 6.05
N LEU A 106 -3.44 2.60 6.61
CA LEU A 106 -4.17 3.12 7.75
C LEU A 106 -3.33 3.00 9.03
N VAL A 107 -3.23 4.08 9.78
CA VAL A 107 -2.62 4.14 11.11
C VAL A 107 -3.73 4.40 12.12
N LYS A 108 -3.81 3.56 13.15
CA LYS A 108 -4.70 3.69 14.31
C LYS A 108 -3.88 4.00 15.54
N LEU A 109 -4.27 5.00 16.28
CA LEU A 109 -3.63 5.36 17.55
C LEU A 109 -4.23 4.59 18.71
N ASN A 110 -3.36 4.00 19.52
CA ASN A 110 -3.74 3.47 20.83
C ASN A 110 -3.55 4.57 21.88
N LEU A 111 -4.66 5.15 22.30
CA LEU A 111 -4.65 6.30 23.19
C LEU A 111 -4.34 5.94 24.66
N LYS A 112 -4.66 4.72 25.10
CA LYS A 112 -4.48 4.26 26.49
C LYS A 112 -4.91 5.30 27.56
N GLY A 113 -6.00 6.00 27.29
CA GLY A 113 -6.50 7.06 28.17
C GLY A 113 -5.91 8.46 27.93
N SER A 114 -4.98 8.61 26.99
CA SER A 114 -4.48 9.91 26.55
C SER A 114 -5.46 10.60 25.61
N ASN A 115 -5.42 11.94 25.59
CA ASN A 115 -6.18 12.69 24.61
C ASN A 115 -5.64 12.44 23.19
N PRO A 116 -6.50 12.33 22.18
CA PRO A 116 -6.06 12.20 20.79
C PRO A 116 -5.29 13.46 20.37
N PRO A 117 -4.16 13.31 19.66
CA PRO A 117 -3.44 14.45 19.12
C PRO A 117 -4.26 15.07 17.97
N ARG A 118 -4.04 16.36 17.70
CA ARG A 118 -4.67 17.02 16.58
C ARG A 118 -4.07 16.53 15.25
N LEU A 119 -4.80 15.66 14.58
CA LEU A 119 -4.44 15.11 13.27
C LEU A 119 -4.90 16.06 12.16
N GLU A 120 -4.02 16.39 11.22
CA GLU A 120 -4.31 17.26 10.09
C GLU A 120 -3.71 16.66 8.81
N SER A 121 -4.47 16.69 7.71
CA SER A 121 -3.96 16.29 6.40
C SER A 121 -2.86 17.25 5.93
N GLY A 122 -1.85 16.71 5.28
CA GLY A 122 -0.69 17.46 4.81
C GLY A 122 0.46 17.55 5.83
N ARG A 123 0.23 17.32 7.12
CA ARG A 123 1.31 17.23 8.12
C ARG A 123 2.15 15.99 7.92
N GLN A 124 3.37 16.03 8.44
CA GLN A 124 4.25 14.86 8.48
C GLN A 124 4.23 14.23 9.86
N ALA A 125 4.45 12.92 9.89
CA ALA A 125 4.47 12.13 11.11
C ALA A 125 5.67 11.17 11.11
N ASP A 126 6.34 11.09 12.27
CA ASP A 126 7.23 10.00 12.60
C ASP A 126 6.49 9.06 13.56
N PHE A 127 6.56 7.76 13.31
CA PHE A 127 5.93 6.80 14.20
C PHE A 127 6.58 5.42 14.16
N VAL A 128 6.38 4.67 15.23
CA VAL A 128 6.69 3.24 15.32
C VAL A 128 5.45 2.50 15.78
N GLY A 129 5.09 1.44 15.07
CA GLY A 129 3.93 0.63 15.38
C GLY A 129 4.06 -0.79 14.86
N HIS A 130 3.00 -1.57 14.92
CA HIS A 130 2.98 -2.94 14.39
C HIS A 130 1.77 -3.13 13.49
N LEU A 131 1.89 -4.05 12.53
CA LEU A 131 0.77 -4.48 11.72
C LEU A 131 -0.22 -5.29 12.57
N VAL A 132 -1.50 -4.98 12.40
CA VAL A 132 -2.63 -5.69 13.01
C VAL A 132 -3.58 -6.08 11.89
N LYS A 133 -4.13 -7.31 11.94
CA LYS A 133 -5.12 -7.76 10.96
C LYS A 133 -6.37 -6.89 11.04
N ALA A 134 -6.86 -6.46 9.88
CA ALA A 134 -8.14 -5.78 9.74
C ALA A 134 -9.22 -6.80 9.40
N GLY A 135 -10.24 -6.89 10.23
CA GLY A 135 -11.44 -7.69 9.93
C GLY A 135 -12.40 -6.94 9.02
N ALA A 136 -13.31 -7.65 8.39
CA ALA A 136 -14.29 -7.08 7.47
C ALA A 136 -15.17 -5.94 8.07
N LYS A 137 -15.37 -5.96 9.40
CA LYS A 137 -16.17 -4.94 10.13
C LYS A 137 -15.32 -3.83 10.73
N ASP A 138 -14.00 -3.88 10.58
CA ASP A 138 -13.11 -2.94 11.26
C ASP A 138 -13.11 -1.54 10.63
N ALA A 139 -13.46 -1.40 9.35
CA ALA A 139 -13.45 -0.11 8.68
C ALA A 139 -14.22 0.97 9.46
N SER A 140 -15.45 0.68 9.89
CA SER A 140 -16.27 1.61 10.69
C SER A 140 -15.65 1.90 12.05
N ARG A 141 -15.14 0.88 12.76
CA ARG A 141 -14.47 1.01 14.04
C ARG A 141 -13.17 1.83 13.96
N LEU A 142 -12.49 1.74 12.83
CA LEU A 142 -11.26 2.47 12.54
C LEU A 142 -11.52 3.89 11.99
N GLY A 143 -12.80 4.30 11.88
CA GLY A 143 -13.19 5.62 11.40
C GLY A 143 -13.12 5.77 9.87
N VAL A 144 -12.92 4.68 9.13
CA VAL A 144 -12.82 4.71 7.66
C VAL A 144 -14.23 4.80 7.06
N LYS A 145 -14.63 5.99 6.65
CA LYS A 145 -15.95 6.29 6.08
C LYS A 145 -15.95 6.51 4.57
N GLU A 146 -14.79 6.80 4.00
CA GLU A 146 -14.67 7.11 2.57
C GLU A 146 -14.78 5.86 1.68
N LYS A 147 -15.39 6.05 0.51
CA LYS A 147 -15.62 4.96 -0.46
C LYS A 147 -14.31 4.30 -0.96
N THR A 148 -13.22 5.03 -0.98
CA THR A 148 -11.91 4.54 -1.45
C THR A 148 -11.08 3.88 -0.34
N GLY A 149 -11.24 4.29 0.91
CA GLY A 149 -10.50 3.76 2.05
C GLY A 149 -10.93 2.37 2.45
N GLN A 150 -12.23 2.09 2.45
CA GLN A 150 -12.74 0.77 2.82
C GLN A 150 -12.23 -0.36 1.90
N PRO A 151 -12.31 -0.27 0.56
CA PRO A 151 -11.74 -1.29 -0.32
C PRO A 151 -10.23 -1.43 -0.16
N MET A 152 -9.51 -0.33 0.07
CA MET A 152 -8.06 -0.37 0.29
C MET A 152 -7.71 -1.12 1.58
N LEU A 153 -8.39 -0.82 2.69
CA LEU A 153 -8.21 -1.52 3.96
C LEU A 153 -8.50 -3.02 3.82
N GLN A 154 -9.57 -3.38 3.11
CA GLN A 154 -9.92 -4.78 2.85
C GLN A 154 -8.86 -5.48 1.99
N ASN A 155 -8.35 -4.83 0.96
CA ASN A 155 -7.31 -5.38 0.09
C ASN A 155 -5.98 -5.57 0.83
N GLN A 156 -5.59 -4.62 1.65
CA GLN A 156 -4.37 -4.70 2.47
C GLN A 156 -4.52 -5.69 3.63
N GLY A 157 -5.73 -5.91 4.15
CA GLY A 157 -6.04 -6.82 5.24
C GLY A 157 -5.44 -6.43 6.59
N VAL A 158 -4.85 -5.23 6.70
CA VAL A 158 -4.14 -4.77 7.90
C VAL A 158 -4.25 -3.28 8.12
N TYR A 159 -3.94 -2.84 9.34
CA TYR A 159 -3.63 -1.46 9.70
C TYR A 159 -2.41 -1.43 10.64
N VAL A 160 -1.81 -0.27 10.82
CA VAL A 160 -0.70 -0.07 11.76
C VAL A 160 -1.28 0.44 13.09
N LEU A 161 -1.01 -0.26 14.18
CA LEU A 161 -1.34 0.20 15.53
C LEU A 161 -0.12 0.89 16.12
N VAL A 162 -0.29 2.16 16.53
CA VAL A 162 0.76 3.02 17.07
C VAL A 162 0.35 3.51 18.45
N SER A 163 1.22 3.43 19.42
CA SER A 163 0.98 4.11 20.71
C SER A 163 1.11 5.63 20.54
N VAL A 164 0.28 6.40 21.20
CA VAL A 164 0.33 7.87 21.10
C VAL A 164 1.73 8.43 21.46
N GLY A 165 2.43 7.80 22.43
CA GLY A 165 3.78 8.21 22.79
C GLY A 165 4.85 7.94 21.71
N ASP A 166 4.56 7.07 20.75
CA ASP A 166 5.44 6.71 19.64
C ASP A 166 5.14 7.52 18.35
N LEU A 167 4.23 8.49 18.44
CA LEU A 167 3.88 9.41 17.35
C LEU A 167 4.47 10.80 17.60
N LYS A 168 5.16 11.34 16.60
CA LYS A 168 5.60 12.73 16.54
C LYS A 168 5.03 13.40 15.30
N LEU A 169 4.32 14.51 15.47
CA LEU A 169 3.77 15.31 14.37
C LEU A 169 4.68 16.53 14.11
N HIS A 170 4.88 16.84 12.83
CA HIS A 170 5.72 17.95 12.37
C HIS A 170 4.90 18.95 11.57
#